data_aac1680389b762d50fa2a6dc3a3c94e2
#
_entry.id   aac1680389b762d50fa2a6dc3a3c94e2
#
_cell.length_a   1.000
_cell.length_b   1.000
_cell.length_c   1.000
_cell.angle_alpha   90.00
_cell.angle_beta   90.00
_cell.angle_gamma   90.00
#
_symmetry.space_group_name_H-M   'P 1'
#
loop_
_entity.id
_entity.type
_entity.pdbx_description
1 polymer ?
#
loop_
_entity_poly.entity_id
_entity_poly.type
_entity_poly.pdbx_seq_one_letter_code
_entity_poly.pdbx_strand_id
1 'polypeptide(L)'
;RDYYASRGLGDVYKRQYIHIYHILKTFEELGVAAPILKAIQEMGYESPMPVQEEVIPFLLGDDNDVIALAQTGTGKTAAFGLPILQKIDVTTYQPQALVLCPTRELCLQIADDLNDYSKYIDNLKVLPVYGGSSIESQIKTLKRGVHVVVATPGRLLDLMNRKTVNLSLVKNVIMDEADEMLNMGFTDSINAILAEVPENRNMLLFSATMPKEIAAITKRYMKNPKEIVIGNKNEGNKNIRDIYYMVRAQDKYLALKRIADFYPNIYGIVFCRTRKETQEIADKLIQ
;
A
#
# COMPACT_ATOMS: atom_id res chain seq x y z
N ARG A 1 -0.69 2.22 71.59
CA ARG A 1 -1.68 3.04 70.87
C ARG A 1 -0.92 3.73 69.77
N ASP A 2 -0.91 3.17 68.61
CA ASP A 2 -1.70 3.47 67.46
C ASP A 2 -1.38 2.49 66.32
N TYR A 3 -2.38 1.71 66.05
CA TYR A 3 -2.51 0.93 64.81
C TYR A 3 -2.82 1.87 63.66
N TYR A 4 -1.95 1.98 62.68
CA TYR A 4 -2.37 2.26 61.29
C TYR A 4 -1.53 1.43 60.31
N ALA A 5 -2.10 0.45 59.96
CA ALA A 5 -2.10 -0.49 58.84
C ALA A 5 -1.34 -0.06 57.60
N SER A 6 -0.39 -0.86 57.25
CA SER A 6 0.19 -1.08 55.92
C SER A 6 -0.87 -1.75 55.01
N ARG A 7 -1.74 -0.95 54.42
CA ARG A 7 -2.60 -1.37 53.30
C ARG A 7 -2.45 -0.33 52.18
N GLY A 8 -1.77 -0.66 51.15
CA GLY A 8 -1.78 0.19 49.95
C GLY A 8 -0.61 0.13 48.97
N LEU A 9 0.44 -0.62 49.24
CA LEU A 9 1.58 -0.69 48.30
C LEU A 9 1.59 -1.95 47.41
N GLY A 10 0.78 -2.95 47.73
CA GLY A 10 0.67 -4.19 46.95
C GLY A 10 -0.19 -4.10 45.70
N ASP A 11 -1.18 -3.21 45.68
CA ASP A 11 -2.16 -3.12 44.57
C ASP A 11 -1.73 -2.18 43.43
N VAL A 12 -0.82 -1.25 43.69
CA VAL A 12 -0.29 -0.35 42.65
C VAL A 12 0.70 -1.08 41.75
N TYR A 13 1.49 -2.02 42.31
CA TYR A 13 2.43 -2.82 41.52
C TYR A 13 1.75 -3.95 40.71
N LYS A 14 0.58 -4.41 41.10
CA LYS A 14 -0.17 -5.40 40.31
C LYS A 14 -0.90 -4.81 39.12
N ARG A 15 -1.17 -3.52 39.08
CA ARG A 15 -1.79 -2.84 37.92
C ARG A 15 -0.81 -2.41 36.84
N GLN A 16 0.50 -2.43 37.08
CA GLN A 16 1.52 -2.05 36.11
C GLN A 16 2.07 -3.22 35.28
N TYR A 17 1.68 -4.46 35.55
CA TYR A 17 2.15 -5.66 34.83
C TYR A 17 1.04 -6.45 34.13
N ILE A 18 -0.09 -5.82 33.81
CA ILE A 18 -0.91 -6.29 32.70
C ILE A 18 -0.39 -5.56 31.45
N HIS A 19 0.87 -5.72 31.11
CA HIS A 19 1.25 -5.78 29.72
C HIS A 19 0.55 -7.05 29.21
N ILE A 20 -0.57 -6.85 28.52
CA ILE A 20 -1.10 -7.81 27.59
C ILE A 20 0.11 -8.18 26.73
N TYR A 21 0.70 -9.37 26.97
CA TYR A 21 1.52 -10.03 25.98
C TYR A 21 0.57 -10.19 24.78
N HIS A 22 0.61 -9.26 23.83
CA HIS A 22 0.21 -9.53 22.48
C HIS A 22 1.12 -10.70 22.09
N ILE A 23 0.56 -11.92 22.15
CA ILE A 23 1.24 -13.08 21.56
C ILE A 23 1.42 -12.68 20.11
N LEU A 24 2.67 -12.35 19.75
CA LEU A 24 3.00 -11.98 18.38
C LEU A 24 2.61 -13.18 17.52
N LYS A 25 1.57 -13.01 16.73
CA LYS A 25 1.14 -14.05 15.78
C LYS A 25 2.25 -14.25 14.76
N THR A 26 2.42 -15.48 14.32
CA THR A 26 3.30 -15.80 13.19
C THR A 26 2.51 -15.73 11.88
N PHE A 27 3.18 -15.59 10.74
CA PHE A 27 2.52 -15.66 9.44
C PHE A 27 1.83 -17.01 9.20
N GLU A 28 2.35 -18.10 9.76
CA GLU A 28 1.74 -19.42 9.72
C GLU A 28 0.41 -19.46 10.49
N GLU A 29 0.38 -18.88 11.69
CA GLU A 29 -0.85 -18.73 12.49
C GLU A 29 -1.89 -17.83 11.82
N LEU A 30 -1.48 -16.91 10.94
CA LEU A 30 -2.38 -16.13 10.10
C LEU A 30 -2.94 -16.93 8.92
N GLY A 31 -2.47 -18.17 8.68
CA GLY A 31 -2.94 -19.04 7.60
C GLY A 31 -2.15 -18.91 6.30
N VAL A 32 -0.98 -18.28 6.30
CA VAL A 32 -0.12 -18.17 5.11
C VAL A 32 0.45 -19.54 4.74
N ALA A 33 0.32 -19.94 3.48
CA ALA A 33 0.75 -21.25 2.99
C ALA A 33 2.28 -21.40 2.92
N ALA A 34 2.77 -22.63 3.09
CA ALA A 34 4.19 -22.96 3.17
C ALA A 34 5.07 -22.41 2.02
N PRO A 35 4.67 -22.42 0.72
CA PRO A 35 5.47 -21.83 -0.34
C PRO A 35 5.71 -20.31 -0.16
N ILE A 36 4.67 -19.58 0.28
CA ILE A 36 4.76 -18.14 0.53
C ILE A 36 5.56 -17.88 1.81
N LEU A 37 5.32 -18.66 2.89
CA LEU A 37 6.09 -18.58 4.14
C LEU A 37 7.60 -18.68 3.87
N LYS A 38 8.01 -19.66 3.06
CA LYS A 38 9.41 -19.85 2.69
C LYS A 38 9.97 -18.63 1.98
N ALA A 39 9.20 -18.04 1.04
CA ALA A 39 9.63 -16.85 0.30
C ALA A 39 9.84 -15.64 1.23
N ILE A 40 8.87 -15.33 2.09
CA ILE A 40 8.96 -14.16 2.98
C ILE A 40 10.00 -14.35 4.08
N GLN A 41 10.26 -15.58 4.55
CA GLN A 41 11.37 -15.86 5.48
C GLN A 41 12.73 -15.56 4.86
N GLU A 42 12.96 -15.93 3.59
CA GLU A 42 14.18 -15.59 2.86
C GLU A 42 14.35 -14.08 2.68
N MET A 43 13.25 -13.32 2.63
CA MET A 43 13.24 -11.85 2.58
C MET A 43 13.45 -11.19 3.95
N GLY A 44 13.55 -11.98 5.04
CA GLY A 44 13.77 -11.46 6.39
C GLY A 44 12.50 -11.03 7.14
N TYR A 45 11.33 -11.52 6.74
CA TYR A 45 10.09 -11.28 7.48
C TYR A 45 10.07 -12.16 8.74
N GLU A 46 10.16 -11.55 9.91
CA GLU A 46 10.20 -12.27 11.20
C GLU A 46 8.81 -12.39 11.82
N SER A 47 8.04 -11.32 11.85
CA SER A 47 6.70 -11.25 12.43
C SER A 47 5.78 -10.35 11.64
N PRO A 48 4.46 -10.62 11.61
CA PRO A 48 3.52 -9.78 10.91
C PRO A 48 3.37 -8.41 11.57
N MET A 49 3.19 -7.39 10.74
CA MET A 49 2.83 -6.04 11.17
C MET A 49 1.33 -5.95 11.51
N PRO A 50 0.88 -4.97 12.31
CA PRO A 50 -0.52 -4.87 12.73
C PRO A 50 -1.55 -4.91 11.60
N VAL A 51 -1.28 -4.27 10.44
CA VAL A 51 -2.16 -4.33 9.27
C VAL A 51 -2.23 -5.75 8.69
N GLN A 52 -1.13 -6.49 8.73
CA GLN A 52 -1.04 -7.86 8.23
C GLN A 52 -1.81 -8.83 9.14
N GLU A 53 -1.70 -8.67 10.46
CA GLU A 53 -2.46 -9.46 11.44
C GLU A 53 -3.97 -9.36 11.27
N GLU A 54 -4.47 -8.19 10.87
CA GLU A 54 -5.89 -7.94 10.67
C GLU A 54 -6.39 -8.33 9.28
N VAL A 55 -5.59 -8.05 8.24
CA VAL A 55 -6.02 -8.20 6.84
C VAL A 55 -5.82 -9.63 6.34
N ILE A 56 -4.67 -10.27 6.61
CA ILE A 56 -4.35 -11.59 6.05
C ILE A 56 -5.40 -12.65 6.41
N PRO A 57 -5.72 -12.90 7.70
CA PRO A 57 -6.69 -13.94 8.04
C PRO A 57 -8.09 -13.62 7.54
N PHE A 58 -8.45 -12.32 7.49
CA PHE A 58 -9.74 -11.90 6.96
C PHE A 58 -9.88 -12.19 5.46
N LEU A 59 -8.83 -11.94 4.67
CA LEU A 59 -8.81 -12.21 3.23
C LEU A 59 -8.65 -13.70 2.90
N LEU A 60 -8.04 -14.49 3.78
CA LEU A 60 -7.97 -15.95 3.61
C LEU A 60 -9.29 -16.65 3.94
N GLY A 61 -10.12 -16.04 4.78
CA GLY A 61 -11.47 -16.48 5.07
C GLY A 61 -12.47 -16.21 3.94
N ASP A 62 -13.70 -15.90 4.33
CA ASP A 62 -14.78 -15.60 3.39
C ASP A 62 -14.50 -14.34 2.56
N ASP A 63 -15.08 -14.31 1.37
CA ASP A 63 -14.89 -13.21 0.42
C ASP A 63 -15.60 -11.94 0.89
N ASN A 64 -14.83 -10.94 1.32
CA ASN A 64 -15.35 -9.68 1.84
C ASN A 64 -14.50 -8.48 1.40
N ASP A 65 -15.13 -7.32 1.32
CA ASP A 65 -14.45 -6.08 1.02
C ASP A 65 -13.70 -5.55 2.25
N VAL A 66 -12.57 -4.88 2.03
CA VAL A 66 -11.73 -4.30 3.09
C VAL A 66 -11.40 -2.85 2.79
N ILE A 67 -11.56 -1.99 3.79
CA ILE A 67 -10.99 -0.64 3.80
C ILE A 67 -9.90 -0.63 4.87
N ALA A 68 -8.66 -0.48 4.47
CA ALA A 68 -7.51 -0.40 5.37
C ALA A 68 -6.93 1.02 5.35
N LEU A 69 -7.14 1.76 6.43
CA LEU A 69 -6.55 3.07 6.63
C LEU A 69 -5.21 2.91 7.36
N ALA A 70 -4.13 3.03 6.60
CA ALA A 70 -2.77 2.84 7.10
C ALA A 70 -1.77 3.69 6.28
N GLN A 71 -0.78 4.26 6.96
CA GLN A 71 0.28 5.05 6.32
C GLN A 71 1.19 4.18 5.42
N THR A 72 2.02 4.81 4.59
CA THR A 72 3.07 4.13 3.82
C THR A 72 4.09 3.48 4.78
N GLY A 73 4.69 2.36 4.35
CA GLY A 73 5.67 1.64 5.17
C GLY A 73 5.08 0.77 6.28
N THR A 74 3.77 0.59 6.37
CA THR A 74 3.11 -0.27 7.36
C THR A 74 2.95 -1.72 6.92
N GLY A 75 3.53 -2.12 5.78
CA GLY A 75 3.47 -3.49 5.28
C GLY A 75 2.19 -3.86 4.52
N LYS A 76 1.50 -2.87 3.92
CA LYS A 76 0.25 -3.05 3.16
C LYS A 76 0.40 -4.05 2.01
N THR A 77 1.51 -3.98 1.25
CA THR A 77 1.73 -4.88 0.09
C THR A 77 1.67 -6.34 0.50
N ALA A 78 2.33 -6.73 1.59
CA ALA A 78 2.24 -8.09 2.11
C ALA A 78 0.84 -8.42 2.68
N ALA A 79 0.17 -7.43 3.30
CA ALA A 79 -1.17 -7.63 3.87
C ALA A 79 -2.19 -8.09 2.83
N PHE A 80 -2.17 -7.54 1.60
CA PHE A 80 -3.03 -8.00 0.53
C PHE A 80 -2.36 -9.03 -0.39
N GLY A 81 -1.06 -8.91 -0.63
CA GLY A 81 -0.34 -9.75 -1.59
C GLY A 81 -0.30 -11.22 -1.19
N LEU A 82 0.06 -11.52 0.06
CA LEU A 82 0.19 -12.90 0.52
C LEU A 82 -1.12 -13.70 0.37
N PRO A 83 -2.28 -13.22 0.90
CA PRO A 83 -3.53 -13.97 0.78
C PRO A 83 -4.06 -14.04 -0.66
N ILE A 84 -3.85 -13.01 -1.48
CA ILE A 84 -4.29 -13.00 -2.87
C ILE A 84 -3.50 -14.03 -3.68
N LEU A 85 -2.16 -14.04 -3.56
CA LEU A 85 -1.31 -15.00 -4.26
C LEU A 85 -1.67 -16.45 -3.91
N GLN A 86 -2.04 -16.70 -2.65
CA GLN A 86 -2.46 -18.02 -2.18
C GLN A 86 -3.78 -18.50 -2.82
N LYS A 87 -4.66 -17.58 -3.22
CA LYS A 87 -5.96 -17.86 -3.85
C LYS A 87 -5.90 -17.95 -5.38
N ILE A 88 -4.76 -17.70 -6.03
CA ILE A 88 -4.62 -17.76 -7.48
C ILE A 88 -4.65 -19.21 -7.97
N ASP A 89 -5.50 -19.47 -8.97
CA ASP A 89 -5.46 -20.69 -9.76
C ASP A 89 -4.43 -20.54 -10.89
N VAL A 90 -3.27 -21.15 -10.71
CA VAL A 90 -2.15 -21.08 -11.67
C VAL A 90 -2.40 -21.81 -12.99
N THR A 91 -3.49 -22.61 -13.08
CA THR A 91 -3.88 -23.31 -14.31
C THR A 91 -4.67 -22.41 -15.26
N THR A 92 -5.23 -21.32 -14.74
CA THR A 92 -6.05 -20.36 -15.49
C THR A 92 -5.22 -19.13 -15.85
N TYR A 93 -4.68 -19.08 -17.06
CA TYR A 93 -3.79 -18.04 -17.58
C TYR A 93 -4.54 -16.75 -17.96
N GLN A 94 -5.36 -16.22 -17.07
CA GLN A 94 -6.05 -14.94 -17.19
C GLN A 94 -5.96 -14.16 -15.86
N PRO A 95 -6.05 -12.82 -15.89
CA PRO A 95 -6.03 -12.01 -14.68
C PRO A 95 -7.14 -12.38 -13.70
N GLN A 96 -6.75 -12.78 -12.50
CA GLN A 96 -7.63 -13.12 -11.38
C GLN A 96 -7.56 -12.08 -10.25
N ALA A 97 -6.48 -11.30 -10.24
CA ALA A 97 -6.32 -10.16 -9.35
C ALA A 97 -5.82 -8.93 -10.12
N LEU A 98 -6.35 -7.77 -9.74
CA LEU A 98 -6.00 -6.47 -10.27
C LEU A 98 -5.58 -5.55 -9.12
N VAL A 99 -4.37 -5.00 -9.19
CA VAL A 99 -3.88 -3.98 -8.26
C VAL A 99 -3.78 -2.66 -9.01
N LEU A 100 -4.48 -1.63 -8.55
CA LEU A 100 -4.39 -0.26 -9.04
C LEU A 100 -3.52 0.56 -8.10
N CYS A 101 -2.59 1.35 -8.65
CA CYS A 101 -1.69 2.22 -7.91
C CYS A 101 -1.39 3.52 -8.69
N PRO A 102 -1.01 4.63 -8.01
CA PRO A 102 -0.91 5.95 -8.63
C PRO A 102 0.25 6.10 -9.60
N THR A 103 1.40 5.49 -9.32
CA THR A 103 2.65 5.78 -10.04
C THR A 103 3.26 4.55 -10.67
N ARG A 104 4.12 4.79 -11.67
CA ARG A 104 4.92 3.74 -12.33
C ARG A 104 5.84 3.06 -11.33
N GLU A 105 6.49 3.84 -10.49
CA GLU A 105 7.46 3.37 -9.50
C GLU A 105 6.80 2.42 -8.52
N LEU A 106 5.63 2.79 -7.96
CA LEU A 106 4.87 1.92 -7.06
C LEU A 106 4.34 0.67 -7.78
N CYS A 107 3.93 0.81 -9.05
CA CYS A 107 3.50 -0.32 -9.87
C CYS A 107 4.60 -1.38 -10.02
N LEU A 108 5.84 -0.94 -10.28
CA LEU A 108 7.00 -1.82 -10.39
C LEU A 108 7.33 -2.45 -9.04
N GLN A 109 7.39 -1.64 -7.98
CA GLN A 109 7.67 -2.13 -6.62
C GLN A 109 6.66 -3.20 -6.17
N ILE A 110 5.36 -2.95 -6.31
CA ILE A 110 4.33 -3.94 -5.96
C ILE A 110 4.48 -5.21 -6.80
N ALA A 111 4.76 -5.07 -8.11
CA ALA A 111 4.94 -6.25 -8.97
C ALA A 111 6.17 -7.07 -8.58
N ASP A 112 7.27 -6.43 -8.22
CA ASP A 112 8.49 -7.07 -7.74
C ASP A 112 8.23 -7.76 -6.40
N ASP A 113 7.60 -7.09 -5.43
CA ASP A 113 7.21 -7.68 -4.15
C ASP A 113 6.34 -8.94 -4.35
N LEU A 114 5.30 -8.86 -5.21
CA LEU A 114 4.43 -10.01 -5.49
C LEU A 114 5.16 -11.17 -6.18
N ASN A 115 6.12 -10.89 -7.06
CA ASN A 115 6.96 -11.91 -7.67
C ASN A 115 7.86 -12.58 -6.61
N ASP A 116 8.44 -11.81 -5.71
CA ASP A 116 9.28 -12.33 -4.62
C ASP A 116 8.45 -13.19 -3.65
N TYR A 117 7.25 -12.75 -3.24
CA TYR A 117 6.34 -13.54 -2.41
C TYR A 117 5.90 -14.84 -3.06
N SER A 118 5.75 -14.85 -4.40
CA SER A 118 5.32 -16.02 -5.17
C SER A 118 6.46 -16.91 -5.71
N LYS A 119 7.70 -16.65 -5.30
CA LYS A 119 8.91 -17.34 -5.77
C LYS A 119 8.81 -18.87 -5.81
N TYR A 120 8.05 -19.45 -4.89
CA TYR A 120 7.85 -20.90 -4.76
C TYR A 120 6.45 -21.35 -5.18
N ILE A 121 5.72 -20.52 -5.92
CA ILE A 121 4.46 -20.88 -6.59
C ILE A 121 4.74 -21.04 -8.09
N ASP A 122 4.85 -22.27 -8.54
CA ASP A 122 5.17 -22.57 -9.93
C ASP A 122 4.16 -21.96 -10.90
N ASN A 123 4.67 -21.40 -12.00
CA ASN A 123 3.88 -20.82 -13.10
C ASN A 123 3.06 -19.57 -12.76
N LEU A 124 3.07 -19.05 -11.55
CA LEU A 124 2.41 -17.78 -11.24
C LEU A 124 3.11 -16.63 -11.99
N LYS A 125 2.32 -15.74 -12.60
CA LYS A 125 2.84 -14.61 -13.38
C LYS A 125 2.17 -13.31 -12.96
N VAL A 126 2.98 -12.35 -12.55
CA VAL A 126 2.58 -10.97 -12.25
C VAL A 126 3.06 -10.06 -13.39
N LEU A 127 2.21 -9.17 -13.87
CA LEU A 127 2.55 -8.21 -14.91
C LEU A 127 2.33 -6.77 -14.44
N PRO A 128 3.39 -5.93 -14.39
CA PRO A 128 3.23 -4.49 -14.22
C PRO A 128 2.79 -3.82 -15.54
N VAL A 129 1.76 -2.98 -15.46
CA VAL A 129 1.12 -2.27 -16.57
C VAL A 129 1.12 -0.77 -16.29
N TYR A 130 2.01 -0.02 -16.94
CA TYR A 130 2.22 1.40 -16.66
C TYR A 130 2.62 2.20 -17.91
N GLY A 131 2.41 3.52 -17.85
CA GLY A 131 2.79 4.44 -18.91
C GLY A 131 4.31 4.64 -19.02
N GLY A 132 4.77 5.10 -20.21
CA GLY A 132 6.20 5.37 -20.45
C GLY A 132 7.06 4.15 -20.82
N SER A 133 6.43 2.97 -20.97
CA SER A 133 7.09 1.78 -21.55
C SER A 133 6.34 1.30 -22.79
N SER A 134 6.95 0.39 -23.57
CA SER A 134 6.33 -0.17 -24.78
C SER A 134 5.00 -0.87 -24.45
N ILE A 135 3.93 -0.40 -25.04
CA ILE A 135 2.61 -1.00 -24.90
C ILE A 135 2.53 -2.36 -25.60
N GLU A 136 3.24 -2.52 -26.72
CA GLU A 136 3.29 -3.76 -27.48
C GLU A 136 3.89 -4.90 -26.66
N SER A 137 4.92 -4.60 -25.88
CA SER A 137 5.54 -5.57 -24.95
C SER A 137 4.53 -6.03 -23.89
N GLN A 138 3.79 -5.11 -23.31
CA GLN A 138 2.75 -5.42 -22.32
C GLN A 138 1.62 -6.25 -22.95
N ILE A 139 1.15 -5.89 -24.16
CA ILE A 139 0.16 -6.67 -24.90
C ILE A 139 0.64 -8.08 -25.19
N LYS A 140 1.91 -8.22 -25.63
CA LYS A 140 2.51 -9.53 -25.90
C LYS A 140 2.54 -10.41 -24.65
N THR A 141 2.86 -9.83 -23.50
CA THR A 141 2.87 -10.57 -22.23
C THR A 141 1.48 -10.97 -21.79
N LEU A 142 0.49 -10.06 -21.88
CA LEU A 142 -0.93 -10.36 -21.60
C LEU A 142 -1.44 -11.52 -22.46
N LYS A 143 -1.11 -11.55 -23.76
CA LYS A 143 -1.50 -12.65 -24.67
C LYS A 143 -0.88 -14.00 -24.30
N ARG A 144 0.28 -14.01 -23.62
CA ARG A 144 0.93 -15.23 -23.12
C ARG A 144 0.27 -15.76 -21.85
N GLY A 145 -0.62 -14.97 -21.28
CA GLY A 145 -1.33 -15.27 -20.03
C GLY A 145 -0.59 -14.79 -18.79
N VAL A 146 -1.33 -14.13 -17.92
CA VAL A 146 -0.88 -13.61 -16.61
C VAL A 146 -1.98 -13.83 -15.59
N HIS A 147 -1.63 -13.90 -14.31
CA HIS A 147 -2.57 -14.18 -13.21
C HIS A 147 -2.90 -12.94 -12.40
N VAL A 148 -1.90 -12.05 -12.22
CA VAL A 148 -2.04 -10.79 -11.51
C VAL A 148 -1.60 -9.65 -12.40
N VAL A 149 -2.39 -8.59 -12.46
CA VAL A 149 -2.05 -7.34 -13.14
C VAL A 149 -1.89 -6.26 -12.07
N VAL A 150 -0.73 -5.61 -12.03
CA VAL A 150 -0.48 -4.40 -11.24
C VAL A 150 -0.45 -3.23 -12.19
N ALA A 151 -1.30 -2.21 -12.02
CA ALA A 151 -1.50 -1.21 -13.06
C ALA A 151 -1.64 0.23 -12.55
N THR A 152 -1.11 1.16 -13.35
CA THR A 152 -1.55 2.56 -13.28
C THR A 152 -2.85 2.72 -14.08
N PRO A 153 -3.87 3.47 -13.56
CA PRO A 153 -5.21 3.50 -14.15
C PRO A 153 -5.23 3.89 -15.63
N GLY A 154 -4.48 4.92 -16.03
CA GLY A 154 -4.50 5.41 -17.41
C GLY A 154 -3.99 4.39 -18.43
N ARG A 155 -2.92 3.64 -18.13
CA ARG A 155 -2.40 2.60 -19.05
C ARG A 155 -3.33 1.39 -19.10
N LEU A 156 -3.90 0.99 -17.98
CA LEU A 156 -4.86 -0.12 -17.98
C LEU A 156 -6.09 0.23 -18.83
N LEU A 157 -6.63 1.43 -18.69
CA LEU A 157 -7.75 1.90 -19.48
C LEU A 157 -7.42 1.92 -20.99
N ASP A 158 -6.21 2.33 -21.39
CA ASP A 158 -5.75 2.26 -22.79
C ASP A 158 -5.77 0.80 -23.30
N LEU A 159 -5.26 -0.16 -22.51
CA LEU A 159 -5.30 -1.59 -22.88
C LEU A 159 -6.72 -2.16 -22.97
N MET A 160 -7.62 -1.72 -22.09
CA MET A 160 -9.05 -2.08 -22.11
C MET A 160 -9.73 -1.53 -23.37
N ASN A 161 -9.54 -0.26 -23.70
CA ASN A 161 -10.06 0.39 -24.89
C ASN A 161 -9.58 -0.31 -26.19
N ARG A 162 -8.34 -0.82 -26.18
CA ARG A 162 -7.77 -1.63 -27.26
C ARG A 162 -8.24 -3.09 -27.24
N LYS A 163 -9.04 -3.50 -26.27
CA LYS A 163 -9.51 -4.90 -26.08
C LYS A 163 -8.35 -5.91 -26.01
N THR A 164 -7.23 -5.52 -25.40
CA THR A 164 -6.01 -6.34 -25.30
C THR A 164 -5.81 -6.95 -23.94
N VAL A 165 -6.64 -6.60 -22.96
CA VAL A 165 -6.71 -7.20 -21.63
C VAL A 165 -8.14 -7.68 -21.35
N ASN A 166 -8.26 -8.88 -20.78
CA ASN A 166 -9.54 -9.44 -20.35
C ASN A 166 -9.56 -9.50 -18.81
N LEU A 167 -10.50 -8.78 -18.20
CA LEU A 167 -10.65 -8.71 -16.73
C LEU A 167 -11.84 -9.53 -16.22
N SER A 168 -12.49 -10.35 -17.06
CA SER A 168 -13.72 -11.09 -16.73
C SER A 168 -13.56 -12.13 -15.62
N LEU A 169 -12.33 -12.57 -15.31
CA LEU A 169 -12.03 -13.51 -14.24
C LEU A 169 -11.41 -12.87 -13.00
N VAL A 170 -11.37 -11.54 -12.93
CA VAL A 170 -10.87 -10.82 -11.77
C VAL A 170 -11.80 -11.05 -10.58
N LYS A 171 -11.27 -11.67 -9.54
CA LYS A 171 -11.94 -11.94 -8.27
C LYS A 171 -11.58 -10.94 -7.18
N ASN A 172 -10.41 -10.31 -7.29
CA ASN A 172 -9.92 -9.35 -6.31
C ASN A 172 -9.44 -8.08 -7.00
N VAL A 173 -9.96 -6.93 -6.58
CA VAL A 173 -9.49 -5.60 -7.02
C VAL A 173 -8.93 -4.87 -5.83
N ILE A 174 -7.67 -4.49 -5.91
CA ILE A 174 -6.96 -3.76 -4.88
C ILE A 174 -6.69 -2.33 -5.39
N MET A 175 -7.00 -1.34 -4.57
CA MET A 175 -6.62 0.05 -4.79
C MET A 175 -5.60 0.42 -3.71
N ASP A 176 -4.33 0.54 -4.07
CA ASP A 176 -3.29 0.99 -3.15
C ASP A 176 -2.96 2.46 -3.37
N GLU A 177 -2.76 3.20 -2.28
CA GLU A 177 -2.65 4.67 -2.27
C GLU A 177 -3.82 5.34 -3.01
N ALA A 178 -5.04 4.92 -2.65
CA ALA A 178 -6.25 5.35 -3.34
C ALA A 178 -6.46 6.87 -3.30
N ASP A 179 -6.14 7.52 -2.18
CA ASP A 179 -6.17 8.98 -2.04
C ASP A 179 -5.21 9.68 -3.02
N GLU A 180 -4.01 9.13 -3.23
CA GLU A 180 -3.06 9.70 -4.18
C GLU A 180 -3.52 9.52 -5.64
N MET A 181 -4.13 8.38 -5.98
CA MET A 181 -4.74 8.22 -7.31
C MET A 181 -5.80 9.28 -7.61
N LEU A 182 -6.62 9.65 -6.63
CA LEU A 182 -7.62 10.70 -6.80
C LEU A 182 -6.99 12.09 -6.90
N ASN A 183 -5.98 12.39 -6.08
CA ASN A 183 -5.20 13.63 -6.15
C ASN A 183 -4.56 13.82 -7.53
N MET A 184 -4.17 12.74 -8.19
CA MET A 184 -3.64 12.74 -9.55
C MET A 184 -4.72 12.81 -10.65
N GLY A 185 -6.00 12.84 -10.29
CA GLY A 185 -7.11 12.97 -11.23
C GLY A 185 -7.53 11.69 -11.93
N PHE A 186 -7.23 10.52 -11.38
CA PHE A 186 -7.58 9.21 -11.98
C PHE A 186 -9.02 8.76 -11.70
N THR A 187 -9.88 9.61 -11.13
CA THR A 187 -11.26 9.26 -10.75
C THR A 187 -12.04 8.63 -11.90
N ASP A 188 -12.05 9.26 -13.08
CA ASP A 188 -12.80 8.76 -14.23
C ASP A 188 -12.24 7.44 -14.77
N SER A 189 -10.91 7.31 -14.80
CA SER A 189 -10.24 6.07 -15.20
C SER A 189 -10.57 4.92 -14.25
N ILE A 190 -10.55 5.17 -12.94
CA ILE A 190 -10.90 4.17 -11.92
C ILE A 190 -12.37 3.74 -12.08
N ASN A 191 -13.29 4.68 -12.22
CA ASN A 191 -14.70 4.37 -12.42
C ASN A 191 -14.93 3.52 -13.70
N ALA A 192 -14.25 3.86 -14.81
CA ALA A 192 -14.33 3.09 -16.04
C ALA A 192 -13.78 1.66 -15.88
N ILE A 193 -12.65 1.50 -15.18
CA ILE A 193 -12.08 0.18 -14.91
C ILE A 193 -13.00 -0.65 -14.01
N LEU A 194 -13.52 -0.07 -12.92
CA LEU A 194 -14.40 -0.75 -11.98
C LEU A 194 -15.75 -1.17 -12.59
N ALA A 195 -16.20 -0.49 -13.64
CA ALA A 195 -17.41 -0.86 -14.37
C ALA A 195 -17.23 -2.11 -15.25
N GLU A 196 -16.01 -2.43 -15.67
CA GLU A 196 -15.72 -3.55 -16.58
C GLU A 196 -15.29 -4.84 -15.82
N VAL A 197 -14.91 -4.75 -14.54
CA VAL A 197 -14.61 -5.95 -13.74
C VAL A 197 -15.90 -6.58 -13.19
N PRO A 198 -15.94 -7.91 -12.95
CA PRO A 198 -17.13 -8.59 -12.48
C PRO A 198 -17.71 -7.95 -11.20
N GLU A 199 -19.05 -7.96 -11.07
CA GLU A 199 -19.72 -7.48 -9.86
C GLU A 199 -19.46 -8.38 -8.64
N ASN A 200 -19.29 -9.69 -8.88
CA ASN A 200 -18.94 -10.66 -7.84
C ASN A 200 -17.43 -10.73 -7.67
N ARG A 201 -16.89 -9.69 -7.07
CA ARG A 201 -15.48 -9.53 -6.73
C ARG A 201 -15.33 -8.98 -5.33
N ASN A 202 -14.19 -9.18 -4.74
CA ASN A 202 -13.77 -8.47 -3.53
C ASN A 202 -13.07 -7.16 -3.91
N MET A 203 -13.36 -6.11 -3.18
CA MET A 203 -12.63 -4.85 -3.27
C MET A 203 -11.84 -4.56 -2.00
N LEU A 204 -10.57 -4.26 -2.19
CA LEU A 204 -9.65 -3.90 -1.12
C LEU A 204 -9.14 -2.48 -1.38
N LEU A 205 -9.41 -1.59 -0.46
CA LEU A 205 -8.98 -0.20 -0.55
C LEU A 205 -7.96 0.09 0.55
N PHE A 206 -6.76 0.44 0.14
CA PHE A 206 -5.69 0.89 1.03
C PHE A 206 -5.42 2.38 0.79
N SER A 207 -5.47 3.17 1.86
CA SER A 207 -5.31 4.62 1.79
C SER A 207 -4.74 5.17 3.09
N ALA A 208 -4.02 6.28 3.03
CA ALA A 208 -3.62 6.99 4.24
C ALA A 208 -4.76 7.84 4.80
N THR A 209 -5.64 8.33 3.93
CA THR A 209 -6.75 9.23 4.27
C THR A 209 -8.07 8.75 3.66
N MET A 210 -9.19 9.30 4.17
CA MET A 210 -10.55 9.00 3.66
C MET A 210 -11.25 10.31 3.23
N PRO A 211 -10.84 10.92 2.12
CA PRO A 211 -11.56 12.07 1.56
C PRO A 211 -12.94 11.67 1.03
N LYS A 212 -13.80 12.66 0.74
CA LYS A 212 -15.18 12.44 0.29
C LYS A 212 -15.26 11.62 -1.00
N GLU A 213 -14.31 11.79 -1.88
CA GLU A 213 -14.20 11.10 -3.16
C GLU A 213 -13.93 9.60 -2.96
N ILE A 214 -13.04 9.23 -2.02
CA ILE A 214 -12.81 7.84 -1.63
C ILE A 214 -14.08 7.25 -1.02
N ALA A 215 -14.73 7.97 -0.10
CA ALA A 215 -16.00 7.53 0.50
C ALA A 215 -17.10 7.31 -0.54
N ALA A 216 -17.13 8.09 -1.63
CA ALA A 216 -18.06 7.89 -2.74
C ALA A 216 -17.76 6.59 -3.51
N ILE A 217 -16.48 6.30 -3.78
CA ILE A 217 -16.06 5.04 -4.43
C ILE A 217 -16.42 3.84 -3.55
N THR A 218 -16.11 3.88 -2.25
CA THR A 218 -16.43 2.78 -1.34
C THR A 218 -17.93 2.52 -1.28
N LYS A 219 -18.74 3.57 -1.17
CA LYS A 219 -20.21 3.45 -1.15
C LYS A 219 -20.78 2.87 -2.44
N ARG A 220 -20.15 3.17 -3.58
CA ARG A 220 -20.66 2.74 -4.91
C ARG A 220 -20.27 1.31 -5.25
N TYR A 221 -19.07 0.88 -4.90
CA TYR A 221 -18.48 -0.35 -5.44
C TYR A 221 -18.19 -1.42 -4.39
N MET A 222 -18.23 -1.09 -3.08
CA MET A 222 -17.93 -2.04 -2.01
C MET A 222 -19.21 -2.51 -1.30
N LYS A 223 -19.19 -3.75 -0.83
CA LYS A 223 -20.30 -4.41 -0.13
C LYS A 223 -19.92 -4.70 1.31
N ASN A 224 -20.51 -3.96 2.27
CA ASN A 224 -20.27 -4.14 3.72
C ASN A 224 -18.78 -4.28 4.09
N PRO A 225 -17.92 -3.34 3.67
CA PRO A 225 -16.48 -3.49 3.86
C PRO A 225 -16.11 -3.53 5.36
N LYS A 226 -15.15 -4.41 5.73
CA LYS A 226 -14.50 -4.34 7.02
C LYS A 226 -13.55 -3.14 7.02
N GLU A 227 -13.77 -2.20 7.94
CA GLU A 227 -12.87 -1.06 8.13
C GLU A 227 -11.77 -1.43 9.14
N ILE A 228 -10.52 -1.32 8.73
CA ILE A 228 -9.32 -1.56 9.54
C ILE A 228 -8.54 -0.24 9.61
N VAL A 229 -8.28 0.26 10.81
CA VAL A 229 -7.54 1.50 11.01
C VAL A 229 -6.28 1.21 11.80
N ILE A 230 -5.14 1.43 11.20
CA ILE A 230 -3.83 1.25 11.83
C ILE A 230 -3.24 2.62 12.18
N GLY A 231 -3.12 2.87 13.48
CA GLY A 231 -2.77 4.20 14.01
C GLY A 231 -4.00 5.08 14.22
N ASN A 232 -3.78 6.36 14.51
CA ASN A 232 -4.89 7.30 14.67
C ASN A 232 -5.28 7.92 13.33
N LYS A 233 -6.57 8.01 13.05
CA LYS A 233 -7.08 8.71 11.85
C LYS A 233 -6.53 10.13 11.82
N ASN A 234 -5.80 10.48 10.75
CA ASN A 234 -5.26 11.83 10.50
C ASN A 234 -4.18 12.34 11.48
N GLU A 235 -3.58 11.53 12.32
CA GLU A 235 -2.39 11.92 13.05
C GLU A 235 -1.14 11.73 12.18
N GLY A 236 -0.36 12.81 12.00
CA GLY A 236 1.01 12.73 11.49
C GLY A 236 1.86 11.81 12.39
N ASN A 237 2.91 11.24 11.85
CA ASN A 237 3.82 10.39 12.64
C ASN A 237 4.36 11.21 13.83
N LYS A 238 4.09 10.77 15.06
CA LYS A 238 4.51 11.47 16.31
C LYS A 238 6.03 11.66 16.43
N ASN A 239 6.81 10.90 15.66
CA ASN A 239 8.25 11.00 15.60
C ASN A 239 8.75 12.05 14.58
N ILE A 240 7.84 12.67 13.81
CA ILE A 240 8.17 13.73 12.85
C ILE A 240 7.86 15.08 13.49
N ARG A 241 8.86 15.95 13.49
CA ARG A 241 8.70 17.35 13.89
C ARG A 241 8.59 18.23 12.65
N ASP A 242 7.39 18.74 12.38
CA ASP A 242 7.16 19.66 11.29
C ASP A 242 7.61 21.07 11.67
N ILE A 243 8.44 21.69 10.79
CA ILE A 243 8.88 23.07 10.91
C ILE A 243 8.56 23.77 9.59
N TYR A 244 7.89 24.92 9.65
CA TYR A 244 7.63 25.70 8.46
C TYR A 244 8.18 27.12 8.59
N TYR A 245 8.62 27.69 7.45
CA TYR A 245 9.14 29.05 7.36
C TYR A 245 8.29 29.83 6.38
N MET A 246 7.70 30.95 6.84
CA MET A 246 6.94 31.88 5.99
C MET A 246 7.91 32.79 5.25
N VAL A 247 8.04 32.57 3.94
CA VAL A 247 8.95 33.36 3.09
C VAL A 247 8.27 33.77 1.78
N ARG A 248 8.71 34.88 1.18
CA ARG A 248 8.26 35.28 -0.16
C ARG A 248 8.79 34.28 -1.18
N ALA A 249 8.08 34.07 -2.29
CA ALA A 249 8.44 33.10 -3.33
C ALA A 249 9.88 33.29 -3.84
N GLN A 250 10.33 34.55 -4.01
CA GLN A 250 11.68 34.88 -4.46
C GLN A 250 12.78 34.55 -3.44
N ASP A 251 12.44 34.46 -2.16
CA ASP A 251 13.38 34.25 -1.06
C ASP A 251 13.52 32.77 -0.65
N LYS A 252 12.78 31.87 -1.28
CA LYS A 252 12.78 30.43 -0.93
C LYS A 252 14.17 29.81 -0.97
N TYR A 253 14.95 30.07 -2.02
CA TYR A 253 16.32 29.58 -2.13
C TYR A 253 17.23 30.11 -1.02
N LEU A 254 17.14 31.41 -0.70
CA LEU A 254 17.92 31.99 0.38
C LEU A 254 17.59 31.42 1.75
N ALA A 255 16.30 31.10 1.99
CA ALA A 255 15.88 30.41 3.21
C ALA A 255 16.43 29.00 3.28
N LEU A 256 16.34 28.23 2.19
CA LEU A 256 16.91 26.89 2.10
C LEU A 256 18.43 26.91 2.35
N LYS A 257 19.16 27.83 1.67
CA LYS A 257 20.60 27.97 1.86
C LYS A 257 20.96 28.27 3.32
N ARG A 258 20.24 29.19 3.97
CA ARG A 258 20.47 29.53 5.39
C ARG A 258 20.22 28.33 6.32
N ILE A 259 19.21 27.49 6.03
CA ILE A 259 18.95 26.26 6.79
C ILE A 259 20.13 25.29 6.61
N ALA A 260 20.60 25.08 5.38
CA ALA A 260 21.74 24.22 5.09
C ALA A 260 23.03 24.72 5.75
N ASP A 261 23.29 26.03 5.67
CA ASP A 261 24.45 26.66 6.28
C ASP A 261 24.43 26.58 7.84
N PHE A 262 23.23 26.68 8.44
CA PHE A 262 23.04 26.60 9.89
C PHE A 262 23.20 25.16 10.43
N TYR A 263 22.84 24.17 9.63
CA TYR A 263 22.98 22.75 9.99
C TYR A 263 24.00 22.06 9.07
N PRO A 264 25.30 22.24 9.25
CA PRO A 264 26.34 21.77 8.32
C PRO A 264 26.39 20.24 8.17
N ASN A 265 25.85 19.51 9.14
CA ASN A 265 25.75 18.04 9.11
C ASN A 265 24.32 17.56 8.74
N ILE A 266 23.51 18.39 8.10
CA ILE A 266 22.15 17.98 7.74
C ILE A 266 22.21 16.84 6.71
N TYR A 267 21.49 15.77 7.00
CA TYR A 267 21.21 14.69 6.05
C TYR A 267 19.75 14.79 5.65
N GLY A 268 19.49 15.30 4.47
CA GLY A 268 18.13 15.66 4.06
C GLY A 268 17.87 15.53 2.57
N ILE A 269 16.59 15.53 2.20
CA ILE A 269 16.10 15.51 0.82
C ILE A 269 15.33 16.81 0.58
N VAL A 270 15.64 17.50 -0.52
CA VAL A 270 14.94 18.72 -0.94
C VAL A 270 13.96 18.36 -2.06
N PHE A 271 12.66 18.54 -1.79
CA PHE A 271 11.61 18.35 -2.79
C PHE A 271 11.29 19.67 -3.49
N CYS A 272 11.26 19.64 -4.83
CA CYS A 272 10.92 20.77 -5.69
C CYS A 272 9.68 20.46 -6.54
N ARG A 273 9.01 21.50 -7.06
CA ARG A 273 7.79 21.32 -7.85
C ARG A 273 8.04 20.76 -9.25
N THR A 274 9.20 21.07 -9.84
CA THR A 274 9.53 20.68 -11.22
C THR A 274 10.96 20.17 -11.32
N ARG A 275 11.22 19.32 -12.32
CA ARG A 275 12.57 18.83 -12.63
C ARG A 275 13.55 19.99 -12.88
N LYS A 276 13.11 21.06 -13.55
CA LYS A 276 13.93 22.23 -13.82
C LYS A 276 14.33 22.94 -12.52
N GLU A 277 13.38 23.17 -11.62
CA GLU A 277 13.65 23.78 -10.31
C GLU A 277 14.60 22.90 -9.47
N THR A 278 14.45 21.58 -9.53
CA THR A 278 15.36 20.64 -8.86
C THR A 278 16.80 20.81 -9.35
N GLN A 279 17.01 20.87 -10.66
CA GLN A 279 18.34 21.06 -11.24
C GLN A 279 18.92 22.42 -10.84
N GLU A 280 18.14 23.49 -10.97
CA GLU A 280 18.59 24.86 -10.63
C GLU A 280 18.99 24.99 -9.15
N ILE A 281 18.25 24.33 -8.24
CA ILE A 281 18.58 24.34 -6.81
C ILE A 281 19.81 23.50 -6.53
N ALA A 282 19.92 22.30 -7.14
CA ALA A 282 21.11 21.46 -7.01
C ALA A 282 22.38 22.19 -7.46
N ASP A 283 22.36 22.81 -8.63
CA ASP A 283 23.50 23.58 -9.19
C ASP A 283 23.91 24.74 -8.26
N LYS A 284 22.95 25.42 -7.65
CA LYS A 284 23.21 26.53 -6.71
C LYS A 284 23.72 26.08 -5.33
N LEU A 285 23.39 24.86 -4.90
CA LEU A 285 23.87 24.34 -3.61
C LEU A 285 25.26 23.70 -3.70
N ILE A 286 25.72 23.33 -4.90
CA ILE A 286 27.07 22.79 -5.15
C ILE A 286 28.10 23.93 -5.26
N GLN A 287 27.71 25.16 -5.60
CA GLN A 287 28.56 26.38 -5.67
C GLN A 287 28.82 26.95 -4.27
#